data_39b6c1ab4275b9f558f8f0e19659a41d
#
_entry.id   39b6c1ab4275b9f558f8f0e19659a41d
#
_cell.length_a   1.000
_cell.length_b   1.000
_cell.length_c   1.000
_cell.angle_alpha   90.00
_cell.angle_beta   90.00
_cell.angle_gamma   90.00
#
_symmetry.space_group_name_H-M   'P 1'
#
loop_
_entity.id
_entity.type
_entity.pdbx_description
1 polymer ?
#
loop_
_entity_poly.entity_id
_entity_poly.type
_entity_poly.pdbx_seq_one_letter_code
_entity_poly.pdbx_strand_id
1 'polypeptide(L)'
;MDNMKYIAFFYLLFLAGCSSIAPEHFSLKTNSSTDDLALGDTLYFDLSNPKEHQVQSINFSFNGEKTANDFVIINKLGNQRLVVNFTSNNQPITLNQSFTVFANTPPDVYSYKLINTYPHDKNAYTQGLEFYKGELYESTGQYGLSSLRKTDYKTGAILKKLPLNASYFGEGLTFVNDLAVQLTWKENIGFVYDPDDFTLLRSFPYLSSKEGWGLCSDQKIVYKTDGTEKLWKLDPVTFEEQEYVDIVTHNKIISKVNELEFVDGRIYANTYQFNKEVVLIIEPNSGQVVGVVDFSGLKEKVTKHNQLDVFNGIAYHPERRTFFVTGKYWDKLFEVQILKKVKANE
;
A
#
# COMPACT_ATOMS: atom_id res chain seq x y z
N MET A 1 30.48 69.04 -58.94
CA MET A 1 31.38 67.97 -58.35
C MET A 1 31.19 68.04 -56.84
N ASP A 2 30.17 67.34 -56.33
CA ASP A 2 29.79 67.36 -54.92
C ASP A 2 30.24 66.09 -54.22
N ASN A 3 31.07 66.29 -53.25
CA ASN A 3 31.55 65.23 -52.39
C ASN A 3 30.53 64.98 -51.27
N MET A 4 29.81 63.83 -51.36
CA MET A 4 28.89 63.39 -50.35
C MET A 4 29.66 62.45 -49.39
N LYS A 5 29.89 62.92 -48.16
CA LYS A 5 30.50 62.13 -47.06
C LYS A 5 29.44 61.28 -46.43
N TYR A 6 29.55 59.97 -46.54
CA TYR A 6 28.77 59.03 -45.81
C TYR A 6 29.28 58.89 -44.37
N ILE A 7 28.46 59.27 -43.38
CA ILE A 7 28.68 59.00 -41.97
C ILE A 7 28.08 57.63 -41.67
N ALA A 8 28.94 56.62 -41.40
CA ALA A 8 28.51 55.32 -40.94
C ALA A 8 28.20 55.40 -39.43
N PHE A 9 26.93 55.19 -39.07
CA PHE A 9 26.50 55.06 -37.68
C PHE A 9 26.71 53.59 -37.24
N PHE A 10 27.68 53.37 -36.39
CA PHE A 10 27.91 52.07 -35.76
C PHE A 10 26.91 51.90 -34.61
N TYR A 11 25.86 51.11 -34.78
CA TYR A 11 24.99 50.66 -33.70
C TYR A 11 25.71 49.58 -32.90
N LEU A 12 26.20 49.92 -31.70
CA LEU A 12 26.65 48.94 -30.72
C LEU A 12 25.41 48.26 -30.11
N LEU A 13 25.07 47.06 -30.57
CA LEU A 13 24.11 46.18 -29.92
C LEU A 13 24.75 45.63 -28.62
N PHE A 14 24.39 46.24 -27.49
CA PHE A 14 24.60 45.60 -26.18
C PHE A 14 23.68 44.38 -26.09
N LEU A 15 24.21 43.20 -26.38
CA LEU A 15 23.61 41.93 -25.96
C LEU A 15 23.75 41.84 -24.46
N ALA A 16 22.74 42.30 -23.73
CA ALA A 16 22.55 41.93 -22.33
C ALA A 16 22.29 40.42 -22.28
N GLY A 17 23.33 39.64 -22.11
CA GLY A 17 23.22 38.22 -21.81
C GLY A 17 22.52 38.08 -20.46
N CYS A 18 21.22 37.83 -20.46
CA CYS A 18 20.55 37.28 -19.30
C CYS A 18 21.17 35.88 -19.04
N SER A 19 22.15 35.80 -18.19
CA SER A 19 22.60 34.51 -17.65
C SER A 19 21.45 33.99 -16.82
N SER A 20 20.73 33.01 -17.34
CA SER A 20 19.72 32.28 -16.56
C SER A 20 20.46 31.63 -15.38
N ILE A 21 20.02 31.94 -14.17
CA ILE A 21 20.54 31.25 -12.99
C ILE A 21 20.02 29.81 -13.03
N ALA A 22 20.95 28.85 -13.14
CA ALA A 22 20.59 27.46 -13.21
C ALA A 22 20.26 26.92 -11.80
N PRO A 23 19.27 26.01 -11.67
CA PRO A 23 18.90 25.39 -10.38
C PRO A 23 20.08 24.78 -9.63
N GLU A 24 21.09 24.28 -10.32
CA GLU A 24 22.31 23.70 -9.73
C GLU A 24 23.19 24.67 -8.93
N HIS A 25 22.89 25.98 -8.97
CA HIS A 25 23.52 26.96 -8.09
C HIS A 25 23.02 26.93 -6.65
N PHE A 26 21.92 26.22 -6.42
CA PHE A 26 21.28 26.10 -5.13
C PHE A 26 21.21 24.61 -4.71
N SER A 27 21.18 24.38 -3.41
CA SER A 27 20.92 23.05 -2.86
C SER A 27 20.16 23.11 -1.56
N LEU A 28 19.42 22.05 -1.24
CA LEU A 28 18.89 21.85 0.10
C LEU A 28 20.04 21.36 1.02
N LYS A 29 20.18 22.01 2.19
CA LYS A 29 21.02 21.53 3.28
C LYS A 29 20.14 20.94 4.35
N THR A 30 20.52 19.78 4.86
CA THR A 30 19.87 19.14 6.01
C THR A 30 20.91 18.67 7.01
N ASN A 31 20.50 18.44 8.26
CA ASN A 31 21.35 17.85 9.29
C ASN A 31 21.49 16.34 9.17
N SER A 32 20.70 15.69 8.30
CA SER A 32 20.84 14.26 8.02
C SER A 32 21.97 14.03 7.01
N SER A 33 22.92 13.16 7.35
CA SER A 33 23.99 12.71 6.45
C SER A 33 23.56 11.57 5.52
N THR A 34 22.40 10.99 5.77
CA THR A 34 21.76 9.92 4.99
C THR A 34 20.32 10.33 4.67
N ASP A 35 19.72 9.67 3.68
CA ASP A 35 18.28 9.85 3.38
C ASP A 35 17.39 9.00 4.30
N ASP A 36 17.96 8.26 5.27
CA ASP A 36 17.24 7.47 6.26
C ASP A 36 17.05 8.26 7.56
N LEU A 37 15.81 8.30 8.03
CA LEU A 37 15.39 8.96 9.27
C LEU A 37 14.61 7.98 10.14
N ALA A 38 14.52 8.27 11.44
CA ALA A 38 13.70 7.54 12.39
C ALA A 38 12.54 8.39 12.93
N LEU A 39 11.50 7.74 13.45
CA LEU A 39 10.42 8.46 14.16
C LEU A 39 10.99 9.19 15.37
N GLY A 40 10.62 10.46 15.51
CA GLY A 40 11.07 11.35 16.58
C GLY A 40 12.32 12.17 16.23
N ASP A 41 12.99 11.87 15.11
CA ASP A 41 14.12 12.70 14.66
C ASP A 41 13.67 14.12 14.35
N THR A 42 14.57 15.09 14.58
CA THR A 42 14.39 16.48 14.15
C THR A 42 15.21 16.71 12.88
N LEU A 43 14.52 16.92 11.77
CA LEU A 43 15.14 17.30 10.50
C LEU A 43 15.21 18.83 10.40
N TYR A 44 16.42 19.37 10.49
CA TYR A 44 16.71 20.78 10.18
C TYR A 44 17.00 20.92 8.70
N PHE A 45 16.60 22.02 8.09
CA PHE A 45 16.81 22.27 6.68
C PHE A 45 16.99 23.76 6.38
N ASP A 46 17.79 24.04 5.33
CA ASP A 46 18.05 25.39 4.85
C ASP A 46 18.32 25.38 3.34
N LEU A 47 18.14 26.54 2.69
CA LEU A 47 18.50 26.76 1.29
C LEU A 47 19.95 27.22 1.18
N SER A 48 20.83 26.39 0.63
CA SER A 48 22.20 26.75 0.31
C SER A 48 22.28 27.57 -0.97
N ASN A 49 22.87 28.77 -0.85
CA ASN A 49 23.07 29.72 -1.93
C ASN A 49 24.55 30.21 -1.91
N PRO A 50 25.53 29.38 -2.26
CA PRO A 50 26.96 29.70 -2.11
C PRO A 50 27.46 30.83 -3.04
N LYS A 51 26.69 31.17 -4.08
CA LYS A 51 27.02 32.26 -5.01
C LYS A 51 26.32 33.56 -4.66
N GLU A 52 25.61 33.63 -3.52
CA GLU A 52 24.91 34.81 -3.02
C GLU A 52 23.95 35.44 -4.03
N HIS A 53 23.29 34.64 -4.85
CA HIS A 53 22.27 35.11 -5.77
C HIS A 53 21.10 35.74 -5.00
N GLN A 54 20.48 36.75 -5.58
CA GLN A 54 19.29 37.34 -4.97
C GLN A 54 18.14 36.33 -4.96
N VAL A 55 17.60 36.03 -3.78
CA VAL A 55 16.50 35.08 -3.57
C VAL A 55 15.34 35.77 -2.87
N GLN A 56 14.13 35.45 -3.31
CA GLN A 56 12.87 36.00 -2.77
C GLN A 56 11.84 34.86 -2.59
N SER A 57 10.86 35.09 -1.72
CA SER A 57 9.67 34.21 -1.56
C SER A 57 10.05 32.75 -1.24
N ILE A 58 11.00 32.53 -0.31
CA ILE A 58 11.38 31.18 0.11
C ILE A 58 10.24 30.54 0.91
N ASN A 59 9.77 29.38 0.46
CA ASN A 59 8.73 28.60 1.13
C ASN A 59 9.14 27.14 1.18
N PHE A 60 9.26 26.61 2.39
CA PHE A 60 9.47 25.18 2.62
C PHE A 60 8.14 24.47 2.85
N SER A 61 8.03 23.26 2.36
CA SER A 61 6.95 22.33 2.66
C SER A 61 7.48 20.91 2.91
N PHE A 62 6.90 20.20 3.85
CA PHE A 62 7.21 18.82 4.15
C PHE A 62 5.95 17.99 3.96
N ASN A 63 6.02 16.97 3.09
CA ASN A 63 4.86 16.16 2.67
C ASN A 63 3.66 16.99 2.14
N GLY A 64 3.95 18.11 1.48
CA GLY A 64 2.93 19.00 0.94
C GLY A 64 2.41 20.06 1.93
N GLU A 65 2.69 19.93 3.22
CA GLU A 65 2.31 20.91 4.24
C GLU A 65 3.39 21.97 4.40
N LYS A 66 2.98 23.26 4.43
CA LYS A 66 3.91 24.39 4.63
C LYS A 66 4.51 24.30 6.02
N THR A 67 5.84 24.41 6.12
CA THR A 67 6.53 24.48 7.41
C THR A 67 6.55 25.92 7.93
N ALA A 68 6.34 26.08 9.25
CA ALA A 68 6.44 27.38 9.92
C ALA A 68 7.88 27.67 10.38
N ASN A 69 8.71 26.66 10.52
CA ASN A 69 10.08 26.69 11.01
C ASN A 69 11.06 26.14 9.97
N ASP A 70 12.34 26.24 10.25
CA ASP A 70 13.46 25.64 9.54
C ASP A 70 13.75 24.19 9.98
N PHE A 71 12.79 23.57 10.66
CA PHE A 71 12.83 22.17 11.06
C PHE A 71 11.44 21.53 11.09
N VAL A 72 11.41 20.20 11.05
CA VAL A 72 10.24 19.35 11.31
C VAL A 72 10.61 18.19 12.23
N ILE A 73 9.67 17.75 13.06
CA ILE A 73 9.79 16.52 13.82
C ILE A 73 9.17 15.40 13.01
N ILE A 74 9.91 14.33 12.78
CA ILE A 74 9.48 13.19 11.99
C ILE A 74 8.44 12.38 12.78
N ASN A 75 7.21 12.34 12.27
CA ASN A 75 6.05 11.71 12.93
C ASN A 75 5.32 10.68 12.07
N LYS A 76 5.78 10.44 10.83
CA LYS A 76 5.20 9.45 9.92
C LYS A 76 6.30 8.52 9.38
N LEU A 77 5.96 7.25 9.20
CA LEU A 77 6.81 6.24 8.54
C LEU A 77 6.75 6.38 7.02
N GLY A 78 7.70 5.73 6.33
CA GLY A 78 7.72 5.58 4.89
C GLY A 78 8.38 6.74 4.15
N ASN A 79 7.94 6.97 2.92
CA ASN A 79 8.51 7.97 2.03
C ASN A 79 8.08 9.38 2.45
N GLN A 80 9.05 10.25 2.70
CA GLN A 80 8.85 11.64 3.08
C GLN A 80 9.52 12.56 2.07
N ARG A 81 9.00 13.77 1.87
CA ARG A 81 9.53 14.72 0.90
C ARG A 81 9.59 16.15 1.44
N LEU A 82 10.78 16.71 1.44
CA LEU A 82 11.03 18.13 1.67
C LEU A 82 11.07 18.83 0.32
N VAL A 83 10.34 19.95 0.20
CA VAL A 83 10.32 20.79 -0.99
C VAL A 83 10.57 22.24 -0.57
N VAL A 84 11.43 22.94 -1.31
CA VAL A 84 11.56 24.39 -1.23
C VAL A 84 11.20 25.03 -2.56
N ASN A 85 10.32 26.02 -2.51
CA ASN A 85 9.98 26.88 -3.64
C ASN A 85 10.48 28.29 -3.34
N PHE A 86 11.17 28.90 -4.30
CA PHE A 86 11.67 30.26 -4.19
C PHE A 86 11.80 30.94 -5.56
N THR A 87 12.06 32.23 -5.58
CA THR A 87 12.28 32.98 -6.79
C THR A 87 13.69 33.53 -6.80
N SER A 88 14.44 33.38 -7.90
CA SER A 88 15.73 34.04 -8.13
C SER A 88 15.76 34.66 -9.52
N ASN A 89 16.17 35.92 -9.64
CA ASN A 89 16.09 36.74 -10.86
C ASN A 89 14.71 36.65 -11.55
N ASN A 90 13.64 36.76 -10.77
CA ASN A 90 12.24 36.66 -11.23
C ASN A 90 11.88 35.30 -11.88
N GLN A 91 12.70 34.28 -11.72
CA GLN A 91 12.41 32.91 -12.17
C GLN A 91 12.05 32.01 -10.96
N PRO A 92 10.94 31.28 -11.02
CA PRO A 92 10.58 30.33 -9.97
C PRO A 92 11.50 29.10 -10.03
N ILE A 93 12.00 28.69 -8.88
CA ILE A 93 12.86 27.51 -8.71
C ILE A 93 12.25 26.61 -7.64
N THR A 94 12.24 25.31 -7.90
CA THR A 94 11.83 24.27 -6.95
C THR A 94 12.95 23.27 -6.76
N LEU A 95 13.35 23.04 -5.51
CA LEU A 95 14.23 21.93 -5.15
C LEU A 95 13.46 20.98 -4.24
N ASN A 96 13.85 19.69 -4.25
CA ASN A 96 13.26 18.71 -3.37
C ASN A 96 14.29 17.66 -2.96
N GLN A 97 14.06 17.05 -1.79
CA GLN A 97 14.81 15.93 -1.27
C GLN A 97 13.83 14.92 -0.68
N SER A 98 14.05 13.64 -0.97
CA SER A 98 13.26 12.54 -0.43
C SER A 98 14.01 11.88 0.71
N PHE A 99 13.26 11.41 1.70
CA PHE A 99 13.77 10.67 2.85
C PHE A 99 12.94 9.40 3.03
N THR A 100 13.53 8.39 3.65
CA THR A 100 12.83 7.20 4.09
C THR A 100 12.84 7.14 5.61
N VAL A 101 11.67 6.95 6.21
CA VAL A 101 11.53 6.84 7.67
C VAL A 101 11.16 5.40 8.01
N PHE A 102 12.06 4.72 8.72
CA PHE A 102 11.86 3.34 9.15
C PHE A 102 11.29 3.27 10.57
N ALA A 103 10.72 2.11 10.91
CA ALA A 103 10.26 1.84 12.27
C ALA A 103 11.47 1.64 13.21
N ASN A 104 11.32 2.09 14.46
CA ASN A 104 12.42 2.02 15.44
C ASN A 104 12.74 0.59 15.91
N THR A 105 11.82 -0.36 15.71
CA THR A 105 11.96 -1.73 16.20
C THR A 105 11.69 -2.75 15.11
N PRO A 106 12.46 -3.87 15.07
CA PRO A 106 12.16 -4.97 14.17
C PRO A 106 10.82 -5.64 14.54
N PRO A 107 10.12 -6.26 13.56
CA PRO A 107 8.91 -6.99 13.84
C PRO A 107 9.17 -8.24 14.69
N ASP A 108 8.22 -8.59 15.55
CA ASP A 108 8.20 -9.86 16.25
C ASP A 108 8.02 -11.02 15.26
N VAL A 109 8.60 -12.18 15.58
CA VAL A 109 8.45 -13.37 14.75
C VAL A 109 7.44 -14.33 15.38
N TYR A 110 6.50 -14.79 14.54
CA TYR A 110 5.48 -15.76 14.91
C TYR A 110 5.62 -17.02 14.09
N SER A 111 5.09 -18.12 14.62
CA SER A 111 4.89 -19.38 13.94
C SER A 111 3.43 -19.78 14.04
N TYR A 112 3.07 -20.93 13.53
CA TYR A 112 1.73 -21.46 13.63
C TYR A 112 1.70 -22.87 14.23
N LYS A 113 0.54 -23.23 14.80
CA LYS A 113 0.15 -24.59 15.12
C LYS A 113 -1.01 -24.96 14.20
N LEU A 114 -0.84 -26.01 13.42
CA LEU A 114 -1.91 -26.59 12.60
C LEU A 114 -2.95 -27.24 13.51
N ILE A 115 -4.21 -26.83 13.40
CA ILE A 115 -5.33 -27.35 14.17
C ILE A 115 -6.12 -28.37 13.33
N ASN A 116 -6.56 -27.96 12.12
CA ASN A 116 -7.30 -28.81 11.20
C ASN A 116 -6.89 -28.53 9.75
N THR A 117 -7.24 -29.47 8.89
CA THR A 117 -7.11 -29.34 7.43
C THR A 117 -8.45 -29.71 6.81
N TYR A 118 -8.98 -28.83 5.97
CA TYR A 118 -10.26 -28.99 5.28
C TYR A 118 -10.04 -29.04 3.77
N PRO A 119 -10.97 -29.62 3.00
CA PRO A 119 -10.96 -29.52 1.54
C PRO A 119 -11.14 -28.06 1.10
N HIS A 120 -10.52 -27.71 -0.03
CA HIS A 120 -10.72 -26.43 -0.72
C HIS A 120 -10.79 -26.66 -2.23
N ASP A 121 -11.46 -25.76 -2.96
CA ASP A 121 -11.57 -25.88 -4.42
C ASP A 121 -10.24 -25.56 -5.10
N LYS A 122 -9.55 -26.58 -5.60
CA LYS A 122 -8.28 -26.44 -6.33
C LYS A 122 -8.35 -25.55 -7.59
N ASN A 123 -9.55 -25.18 -8.04
CA ASN A 123 -9.75 -24.26 -9.15
C ASN A 123 -9.97 -22.81 -8.68
N ALA A 124 -9.97 -22.57 -7.38
CA ALA A 124 -10.08 -21.24 -6.82
C ALA A 124 -8.75 -20.48 -6.92
N TYR A 125 -8.72 -19.40 -7.64
CA TYR A 125 -7.63 -18.41 -7.59
C TYR A 125 -7.95 -17.40 -6.50
N THR A 126 -7.75 -17.79 -5.25
CA THR A 126 -8.17 -17.05 -4.05
C THR A 126 -7.53 -15.67 -3.99
N GLN A 127 -8.35 -14.62 -3.88
CA GLN A 127 -7.93 -13.22 -3.81
C GLN A 127 -8.49 -12.49 -2.58
N GLY A 128 -9.58 -12.98 -1.99
CA GLY A 128 -10.15 -12.50 -0.76
C GLY A 128 -10.81 -13.64 -0.01
N LEU A 129 -10.70 -13.68 1.30
CA LEU A 129 -11.24 -14.72 2.16
C LEU A 129 -11.67 -14.11 3.49
N GLU A 130 -12.93 -14.24 3.90
CA GLU A 130 -13.41 -13.66 5.16
C GLU A 130 -14.57 -14.48 5.73
N PHE A 131 -14.63 -14.60 7.07
CA PHE A 131 -15.79 -15.13 7.76
C PHE A 131 -16.79 -13.99 8.05
N TYR A 132 -18.01 -14.18 7.58
CA TYR A 132 -19.11 -13.29 7.90
C TYR A 132 -20.30 -14.08 8.47
N LYS A 133 -20.76 -13.71 9.69
CA LYS A 133 -21.84 -14.40 10.42
C LYS A 133 -21.62 -15.92 10.52
N GLY A 134 -20.36 -16.35 10.71
CA GLY A 134 -19.98 -17.75 10.87
C GLY A 134 -19.85 -18.57 9.58
N GLU A 135 -20.06 -17.95 8.41
CA GLU A 135 -19.95 -18.58 7.10
C GLU A 135 -18.73 -18.05 6.36
N LEU A 136 -18.04 -18.89 5.59
CA LEU A 136 -16.85 -18.50 4.84
C LEU A 136 -17.23 -17.99 3.45
N TYR A 137 -16.75 -16.80 3.13
CA TYR A 137 -16.87 -16.20 1.80
C TYR A 137 -15.52 -16.09 1.14
N GLU A 138 -15.51 -16.21 -0.18
CA GLU A 138 -14.31 -16.18 -0.99
C GLU A 138 -14.52 -15.35 -2.26
N SER A 139 -13.57 -14.47 -2.54
CA SER A 139 -13.40 -13.81 -3.82
C SER A 139 -12.32 -14.52 -4.62
N THR A 140 -12.59 -14.85 -5.88
CA THR A 140 -11.62 -15.49 -6.77
C THR A 140 -11.32 -14.64 -7.98
N GLY A 141 -10.06 -14.65 -8.42
CA GLY A 141 -9.56 -13.97 -9.60
C GLY A 141 -9.61 -14.82 -10.87
N GLN A 142 -9.06 -14.31 -11.93
CA GLN A 142 -8.92 -14.76 -13.31
C GLN A 142 -10.05 -14.29 -14.23
N TYR A 143 -9.67 -13.64 -15.33
CA TYR A 143 -10.62 -13.16 -16.34
C TYR A 143 -11.48 -14.31 -16.88
N GLY A 144 -12.81 -14.14 -16.87
CA GLY A 144 -13.77 -15.14 -17.28
C GLY A 144 -14.04 -16.25 -16.25
N LEU A 145 -13.29 -16.29 -15.12
CA LEU A 145 -13.43 -17.30 -14.06
C LEU A 145 -13.68 -16.70 -12.68
N SER A 146 -13.51 -15.39 -12.54
CA SER A 146 -13.69 -14.66 -11.28
C SER A 146 -15.09 -14.82 -10.71
N SER A 147 -15.18 -14.90 -9.38
CA SER A 147 -16.47 -15.08 -8.71
C SER A 147 -16.43 -14.58 -7.26
N LEU A 148 -17.60 -14.21 -6.73
CA LEU A 148 -17.90 -14.15 -5.31
C LEU A 148 -18.57 -15.47 -4.90
N ARG A 149 -18.11 -16.07 -3.79
CA ARG A 149 -18.55 -17.38 -3.32
C ARG A 149 -18.90 -17.35 -1.84
N LYS A 150 -19.86 -18.21 -1.45
CA LYS A 150 -20.09 -18.65 -0.09
C LYS A 150 -19.80 -20.14 -0.03
N THR A 151 -18.98 -20.58 0.92
CA THR A 151 -18.47 -21.95 0.97
C THR A 151 -18.70 -22.58 2.35
N ASP A 152 -18.98 -23.88 2.36
CA ASP A 152 -18.87 -24.66 3.59
C ASP A 152 -17.40 -25.01 3.81
N TYR A 153 -16.75 -24.35 4.77
CA TYR A 153 -15.33 -24.56 5.03
C TYR A 153 -14.97 -25.99 5.49
N LYS A 154 -15.95 -26.75 6.03
CA LYS A 154 -15.71 -28.13 6.52
C LYS A 154 -15.63 -29.13 5.36
N THR A 155 -16.45 -28.95 4.36
CA THR A 155 -16.56 -29.87 3.21
C THR A 155 -15.88 -29.34 1.95
N GLY A 156 -15.58 -28.03 1.89
CA GLY A 156 -15.10 -27.35 0.68
C GLY A 156 -16.19 -27.11 -0.38
N ALA A 157 -17.45 -27.43 -0.06
CA ALA A 157 -18.56 -27.26 -0.99
C ALA A 157 -18.89 -25.78 -1.21
N ILE A 158 -19.06 -25.40 -2.48
CA ILE A 158 -19.54 -24.07 -2.86
C ILE A 158 -21.07 -24.05 -2.68
N LEU A 159 -21.54 -23.34 -1.66
CA LEU A 159 -22.96 -23.23 -1.33
C LEU A 159 -23.66 -22.21 -2.24
N LYS A 160 -22.95 -21.14 -2.60
CA LYS A 160 -23.44 -20.11 -3.50
C LYS A 160 -22.28 -19.53 -4.33
N LYS A 161 -22.53 -19.19 -5.58
CA LYS A 161 -21.53 -18.62 -6.48
C LYS A 161 -22.18 -17.57 -7.38
N LEU A 162 -21.59 -16.38 -7.40
CA LEU A 162 -21.87 -15.32 -8.37
C LEU A 162 -20.64 -15.18 -9.30
N PRO A 163 -20.72 -15.59 -10.57
CA PRO A 163 -19.68 -15.30 -11.54
C PRO A 163 -19.61 -13.78 -11.82
N LEU A 164 -18.41 -13.21 -11.89
CA LEU A 164 -18.22 -11.85 -12.41
C LEU A 164 -18.30 -11.87 -13.93
N ASN A 165 -18.59 -10.70 -14.53
CA ASN A 165 -18.45 -10.54 -15.98
C ASN A 165 -17.00 -10.86 -16.38
N ALA A 166 -16.82 -11.48 -17.56
CA ALA A 166 -15.54 -11.96 -18.06
C ALA A 166 -14.45 -10.86 -18.20
N SER A 167 -14.88 -9.60 -18.25
CA SER A 167 -13.97 -8.44 -18.31
C SER A 167 -13.38 -8.04 -16.94
N TYR A 168 -13.84 -8.63 -15.84
CA TYR A 168 -13.37 -8.32 -14.50
C TYR A 168 -12.48 -9.41 -13.94
N PHE A 169 -11.41 -8.99 -13.28
CA PHE A 169 -10.58 -9.86 -12.45
C PHE A 169 -10.92 -9.56 -10.99
N GLY A 170 -11.61 -10.48 -10.29
CA GLY A 170 -11.99 -10.32 -8.89
C GLY A 170 -10.78 -10.35 -7.97
N GLU A 171 -10.80 -9.48 -6.96
CA GLU A 171 -9.72 -9.25 -5.99
C GLU A 171 -10.27 -9.28 -4.56
N GLY A 172 -9.71 -8.52 -3.65
CA GLY A 172 -10.02 -8.50 -2.23
C GLY A 172 -11.51 -8.42 -1.91
N LEU A 173 -11.89 -9.00 -0.79
CA LEU A 173 -13.25 -9.09 -0.27
C LEU A 173 -13.25 -8.64 1.18
N THR A 174 -14.28 -7.88 1.59
CA THR A 174 -14.55 -7.62 3.01
C THR A 174 -16.04 -7.38 3.26
N PHE A 175 -16.42 -7.43 4.54
CA PHE A 175 -17.77 -7.10 4.99
C PHE A 175 -17.74 -5.84 5.86
N VAL A 176 -18.57 -4.87 5.52
CA VAL A 176 -18.75 -3.63 6.27
C VAL A 176 -20.19 -3.15 6.17
N ASN A 177 -20.77 -2.69 7.29
CA ASN A 177 -22.16 -2.24 7.37
C ASN A 177 -23.16 -3.29 6.82
N ASP A 178 -22.95 -4.56 7.12
CA ASP A 178 -23.72 -5.71 6.61
C ASP A 178 -23.75 -5.85 5.07
N LEU A 179 -22.75 -5.32 4.38
CA LEU A 179 -22.59 -5.40 2.93
C LEU A 179 -21.32 -6.17 2.59
N ALA A 180 -21.35 -6.96 1.50
CA ALA A 180 -20.17 -7.58 0.93
C ALA A 180 -19.53 -6.64 -0.10
N VAL A 181 -18.24 -6.37 0.02
CA VAL A 181 -17.48 -5.47 -0.86
C VAL A 181 -16.38 -6.24 -1.54
N GLN A 182 -16.36 -6.26 -2.87
CA GLN A 182 -15.37 -6.95 -3.69
C GLN A 182 -14.67 -5.98 -4.63
N LEU A 183 -13.34 -6.04 -4.69
CA LEU A 183 -12.52 -5.26 -5.62
C LEU A 183 -12.35 -5.99 -6.96
N THR A 184 -11.89 -5.23 -7.95
CA THR A 184 -11.32 -5.75 -9.19
C THR A 184 -9.86 -5.32 -9.31
N TRP A 185 -9.07 -6.01 -10.14
CA TRP A 185 -7.63 -5.75 -10.26
C TRP A 185 -7.32 -4.40 -10.92
N LYS A 186 -7.46 -4.30 -12.24
CA LYS A 186 -7.06 -3.14 -13.07
C LYS A 186 -8.23 -2.33 -13.60
N GLU A 187 -9.44 -2.80 -13.39
CA GLU A 187 -10.65 -2.16 -13.88
C GLU A 187 -11.05 -0.95 -13.03
N ASN A 188 -10.38 -0.75 -11.88
CA ASN A 188 -10.56 0.40 -10.97
C ASN A 188 -12.01 0.55 -10.50
N ILE A 189 -12.69 -0.57 -10.32
CA ILE A 189 -14.08 -0.61 -9.86
C ILE A 189 -14.22 -1.64 -8.74
N GLY A 190 -14.97 -1.27 -7.70
CA GLY A 190 -15.42 -2.18 -6.66
C GLY A 190 -16.92 -2.41 -6.75
N PHE A 191 -17.37 -3.54 -6.28
CA PHE A 191 -18.76 -3.95 -6.25
C PHE A 191 -19.24 -4.11 -4.81
N VAL A 192 -20.50 -3.74 -4.56
CA VAL A 192 -21.16 -3.87 -3.27
C VAL A 192 -22.38 -4.75 -3.47
N TYR A 193 -22.46 -5.83 -2.69
CA TYR A 193 -23.52 -6.82 -2.78
C TYR A 193 -24.25 -6.97 -1.45
N ASP A 194 -25.51 -7.41 -1.53
CA ASP A 194 -26.19 -8.05 -0.42
C ASP A 194 -25.52 -9.42 -0.17
N PRO A 195 -25.04 -9.71 1.05
CA PRO A 195 -24.33 -10.96 1.33
C PRO A 195 -25.24 -12.20 1.31
N ASP A 196 -26.55 -12.05 1.51
CA ASP A 196 -27.47 -13.17 1.61
C ASP A 196 -27.81 -13.75 0.23
N ASP A 197 -28.07 -12.89 -0.75
CA ASP A 197 -28.47 -13.32 -2.08
C ASP A 197 -27.49 -12.97 -3.22
N PHE A 198 -26.44 -12.21 -2.94
CA PHE A 198 -25.44 -11.69 -3.88
C PHE A 198 -26.01 -10.72 -4.92
N THR A 199 -27.14 -10.08 -4.60
CA THR A 199 -27.67 -8.99 -5.41
C THR A 199 -26.68 -7.83 -5.45
N LEU A 200 -26.29 -7.41 -6.65
CA LEU A 200 -25.45 -6.22 -6.84
C LEU A 200 -26.25 -4.98 -6.48
N LEU A 201 -25.86 -4.28 -5.43
CA LEU A 201 -26.53 -3.06 -4.96
C LEU A 201 -25.98 -1.82 -5.65
N ARG A 202 -24.64 -1.74 -5.78
CA ARG A 202 -23.96 -0.63 -6.45
C ARG A 202 -22.52 -0.99 -6.77
N SER A 203 -21.87 -0.14 -7.56
CA SER A 203 -20.41 -0.14 -7.78
C SER A 203 -19.83 1.19 -7.36
N PHE A 204 -18.51 1.23 -7.17
CA PHE A 204 -17.76 2.44 -6.86
C PHE A 204 -16.41 2.42 -7.58
N PRO A 205 -15.92 3.58 -8.06
CA PRO A 205 -14.58 3.69 -8.61
C PRO A 205 -13.56 3.89 -7.49
N TYR A 206 -12.30 3.49 -7.71
CA TYR A 206 -11.15 3.96 -6.97
C TYR A 206 -10.20 4.67 -7.92
N LEU A 207 -9.85 5.93 -7.59
CA LEU A 207 -9.26 6.87 -8.54
C LEU A 207 -7.80 7.21 -8.23
N SER A 208 -7.39 7.10 -6.98
CA SER A 208 -6.02 7.42 -6.53
C SER A 208 -5.07 6.24 -6.69
N SER A 209 -5.50 5.04 -6.34
CA SER A 209 -4.76 3.80 -6.62
C SER A 209 -5.02 3.32 -8.05
N LYS A 210 -4.07 2.56 -8.60
CA LYS A 210 -4.17 2.04 -9.98
C LYS A 210 -4.71 0.62 -10.06
N GLU A 211 -4.68 -0.11 -8.95
CA GLU A 211 -5.09 -1.51 -8.87
C GLU A 211 -5.86 -1.75 -7.56
N GLY A 212 -6.72 -2.76 -7.53
CA GLY A 212 -7.31 -3.30 -6.33
C GLY A 212 -6.65 -4.64 -6.03
N TRP A 213 -6.20 -4.86 -4.78
CA TRP A 213 -5.62 -6.11 -4.30
C TRP A 213 -6.37 -6.62 -3.08
N GLY A 214 -5.81 -6.54 -1.88
CA GLY A 214 -6.47 -6.96 -0.65
C GLY A 214 -7.45 -5.92 -0.10
N LEU A 215 -8.38 -6.40 0.73
CA LEU A 215 -9.39 -5.57 1.39
C LEU A 215 -9.71 -6.16 2.75
N CYS A 216 -9.82 -5.32 3.79
CA CYS A 216 -10.38 -5.67 5.09
C CYS A 216 -11.05 -4.48 5.75
N SER A 217 -11.78 -4.67 6.85
CA SER A 217 -12.48 -3.58 7.53
C SER A 217 -12.44 -3.73 9.05
N ASP A 218 -12.34 -2.61 9.78
CA ASP A 218 -12.61 -2.53 11.22
C ASP A 218 -14.02 -1.99 11.51
N GLN A 219 -14.91 -1.98 10.52
CA GLN A 219 -16.26 -1.43 10.49
C GLN A 219 -16.33 0.12 10.51
N LYS A 220 -15.22 0.82 10.74
CA LYS A 220 -15.14 2.29 10.72
C LYS A 220 -14.31 2.79 9.53
N ILE A 221 -13.36 1.98 9.11
CA ILE A 221 -12.44 2.22 7.99
C ILE A 221 -12.37 0.94 7.19
N VAL A 222 -12.34 1.08 5.87
CA VAL A 222 -11.99 -0.02 4.97
C VAL A 222 -10.53 0.17 4.54
N TYR A 223 -9.72 -0.88 4.70
CA TYR A 223 -8.30 -0.88 4.34
C TYR A 223 -8.11 -1.64 3.04
N LYS A 224 -7.31 -1.07 2.14
CA LYS A 224 -7.07 -1.60 0.79
C LYS A 224 -5.59 -1.59 0.45
N THR A 225 -5.11 -2.65 -0.19
CA THR A 225 -3.81 -2.68 -0.86
C THR A 225 -3.96 -2.58 -2.37
N ASP A 226 -2.88 -2.18 -3.07
CA ASP A 226 -2.85 -1.96 -4.51
C ASP A 226 -1.57 -2.49 -5.17
N GLY A 227 -0.83 -3.36 -4.46
CA GLY A 227 0.45 -3.91 -4.91
C GLY A 227 1.66 -3.00 -4.71
N THR A 228 1.45 -1.71 -4.42
CA THR A 228 2.51 -0.78 -4.00
C THR A 228 2.82 -0.95 -2.51
N GLU A 229 3.57 -0.04 -1.93
CA GLU A 229 3.83 0.03 -0.49
C GLU A 229 2.67 0.60 0.33
N LYS A 230 1.59 1.03 -0.30
CA LYS A 230 0.51 1.77 0.34
C LYS A 230 -0.54 0.87 0.94
N LEU A 231 -0.94 1.20 2.16
CA LEU A 231 -2.16 0.75 2.80
C LEU A 231 -3.14 1.93 2.77
N TRP A 232 -4.10 1.87 1.86
CA TRP A 232 -5.14 2.87 1.66
C TRP A 232 -6.21 2.75 2.73
N LYS A 233 -6.72 3.89 3.19
CA LYS A 233 -7.90 4.00 4.06
C LYS A 233 -9.04 4.58 3.26
N LEU A 234 -10.15 3.86 3.22
CA LEU A 234 -11.35 4.21 2.48
C LEU A 234 -12.49 4.53 3.46
N ASP A 235 -13.35 5.44 3.07
CA ASP A 235 -14.61 5.69 3.76
C ASP A 235 -15.49 4.42 3.75
N PRO A 236 -16.07 3.99 4.89
CA PRO A 236 -16.80 2.72 4.99
C PRO A 236 -18.20 2.74 4.34
N VAL A 237 -18.65 3.91 3.86
CA VAL A 237 -19.94 4.09 3.20
C VAL A 237 -19.78 4.37 1.72
N THR A 238 -18.92 5.31 1.35
CA THR A 238 -18.70 5.71 -0.05
C THR A 238 -17.64 4.89 -0.74
N PHE A 239 -16.68 4.31 0.02
CA PHE A 239 -15.47 3.61 -0.44
C PHE A 239 -14.49 4.53 -1.19
N GLU A 240 -14.60 5.85 -1.00
CA GLU A 240 -13.61 6.81 -1.49
C GLU A 240 -12.28 6.64 -0.75
N GLU A 241 -11.20 6.61 -1.51
CA GLU A 241 -9.83 6.59 -0.98
C GLU A 241 -9.51 7.95 -0.35
N GLN A 242 -9.34 8.00 0.97
CA GLN A 242 -9.13 9.23 1.74
C GLN A 242 -7.65 9.53 1.93
N GLU A 243 -6.93 8.60 2.51
CA GLU A 243 -5.50 8.70 2.81
C GLU A 243 -4.81 7.34 2.73
N TYR A 244 -3.50 7.33 2.85
CA TYR A 244 -2.73 6.09 2.96
C TYR A 244 -1.57 6.25 3.95
N VAL A 245 -1.04 5.11 4.40
CA VAL A 245 0.24 4.99 5.08
C VAL A 245 1.13 4.01 4.31
N ASP A 246 2.45 4.22 4.35
CA ASP A 246 3.39 3.27 3.75
C ASP A 246 3.61 2.08 4.71
N ILE A 247 3.66 0.87 4.16
CA ILE A 247 3.92 -0.35 4.93
C ILE A 247 5.42 -0.51 5.12
N VAL A 248 5.89 -0.43 6.38
CA VAL A 248 7.31 -0.25 6.70
C VAL A 248 7.74 -1.15 7.84
N THR A 249 8.95 -1.73 7.71
CA THR A 249 9.67 -2.39 8.81
C THR A 249 10.74 -1.45 9.38
N HIS A 250 11.60 -1.96 10.25
CA HIS A 250 12.76 -1.23 10.80
C HIS A 250 13.87 -0.95 9.76
N ASN A 251 13.82 -1.52 8.56
CA ASN A 251 14.86 -1.39 7.54
C ASN A 251 14.38 -1.54 6.10
N LYS A 252 13.06 -1.62 5.86
CA LYS A 252 12.50 -1.79 4.52
C LYS A 252 11.12 -1.18 4.40
N ILE A 253 10.82 -0.63 3.25
CA ILE A 253 9.46 -0.39 2.75
C ILE A 253 8.99 -1.68 2.08
N ILE A 254 7.76 -2.09 2.35
CA ILE A 254 7.19 -3.34 1.87
C ILE A 254 6.14 -3.08 0.81
N SER A 255 6.34 -3.63 -0.37
CA SER A 255 5.35 -3.68 -1.46
C SER A 255 4.82 -5.09 -1.68
N LYS A 256 3.86 -5.24 -2.59
CA LYS A 256 3.22 -6.52 -2.94
C LYS A 256 2.51 -7.18 -1.77
N VAL A 257 1.99 -6.38 -0.86
CA VAL A 257 1.04 -6.83 0.14
C VAL A 257 -0.28 -7.08 -0.56
N ASN A 258 -0.87 -8.25 -0.31
CA ASN A 258 -2.05 -8.72 -1.04
C ASN A 258 -3.25 -8.82 -0.10
N GLU A 259 -3.81 -9.99 0.07
CA GLU A 259 -5.03 -10.24 0.82
C GLU A 259 -4.87 -9.87 2.30
N LEU A 260 -5.95 -9.34 2.91
CA LEU A 260 -5.96 -8.69 4.22
C LEU A 260 -7.07 -9.25 5.11
N GLU A 261 -6.78 -9.35 6.43
CA GLU A 261 -7.76 -9.66 7.46
C GLU A 261 -7.55 -8.76 8.68
N PHE A 262 -8.62 -8.13 9.20
CA PHE A 262 -8.54 -7.28 10.39
C PHE A 262 -8.95 -8.02 11.65
N VAL A 263 -8.03 -8.14 12.62
CA VAL A 263 -8.26 -8.84 13.89
C VAL A 263 -7.64 -8.06 15.05
N ASP A 264 -8.43 -7.76 16.07
CA ASP A 264 -7.98 -7.17 17.34
C ASP A 264 -7.06 -5.94 17.16
N GLY A 265 -7.44 -5.03 16.26
CA GLY A 265 -6.71 -3.78 16.03
C GLY A 265 -5.46 -3.93 15.17
N ARG A 266 -5.29 -5.06 14.49
CA ARG A 266 -4.17 -5.35 13.58
C ARG A 266 -4.66 -5.87 12.24
N ILE A 267 -3.90 -5.60 11.20
CA ILE A 267 -4.12 -6.18 9.87
C ILE A 267 -3.14 -7.32 9.67
N TYR A 268 -3.67 -8.50 9.37
CA TYR A 268 -2.92 -9.67 8.93
C TYR A 268 -2.93 -9.68 7.41
N ALA A 269 -1.76 -9.65 6.79
CA ALA A 269 -1.64 -9.39 5.37
C ALA A 269 -0.77 -10.42 4.66
N ASN A 270 -1.32 -11.10 3.66
CA ASN A 270 -0.54 -11.96 2.77
C ASN A 270 0.46 -11.13 1.94
N THR A 271 1.58 -11.74 1.58
CA THR A 271 2.56 -11.16 0.65
C THR A 271 2.60 -11.97 -0.64
N TYR A 272 2.63 -11.28 -1.78
CA TYR A 272 2.75 -11.94 -3.08
C TYR A 272 4.19 -12.40 -3.32
N GLN A 273 4.54 -13.58 -2.78
CA GLN A 273 5.86 -14.20 -2.87
C GLN A 273 5.74 -15.69 -3.21
N PHE A 274 6.48 -16.14 -4.23
CA PHE A 274 6.38 -17.53 -4.72
C PHE A 274 7.03 -18.59 -3.81
N ASN A 275 8.04 -18.20 -3.04
CA ASN A 275 8.87 -19.12 -2.28
C ASN A 275 8.78 -18.91 -0.76
N LYS A 276 7.77 -18.17 -0.29
CA LYS A 276 7.57 -17.90 1.14
C LYS A 276 6.08 -17.81 1.45
N GLU A 277 5.64 -18.57 2.41
CA GLU A 277 4.32 -18.46 3.00
C GLU A 277 4.42 -17.54 4.22
N VAL A 278 4.26 -16.23 4.00
CA VAL A 278 4.44 -15.20 5.04
C VAL A 278 3.22 -14.29 5.11
N VAL A 279 2.77 -14.05 6.34
CA VAL A 279 1.78 -13.02 6.69
C VAL A 279 2.44 -11.94 7.53
N LEU A 280 2.22 -10.70 7.19
CA LEU A 280 2.63 -9.54 7.99
C LEU A 280 1.53 -9.21 9.00
N ILE A 281 1.92 -8.72 10.17
CA ILE A 281 1.02 -8.10 11.15
C ILE A 281 1.32 -6.61 11.13
N ILE A 282 0.34 -5.81 10.69
CA ILE A 282 0.52 -4.38 10.43
C ILE A 282 -0.31 -3.58 11.44
N GLU A 283 0.29 -2.51 11.97
CA GLU A 283 -0.43 -1.48 12.73
C GLU A 283 -1.08 -0.51 11.72
N PRO A 284 -2.44 -0.44 11.68
CA PRO A 284 -3.14 0.21 10.56
C PRO A 284 -2.99 1.73 10.51
N ASN A 285 -2.69 2.40 11.64
CA ASN A 285 -2.58 3.85 11.66
C ASN A 285 -1.23 4.37 11.19
N SER A 286 -0.16 3.59 11.41
CA SER A 286 1.21 3.99 11.06
C SER A 286 1.77 3.25 9.83
N GLY A 287 1.20 2.09 9.46
CA GLY A 287 1.75 1.19 8.46
C GLY A 287 2.94 0.35 8.97
N GLN A 288 3.27 0.46 10.27
CA GLN A 288 4.36 -0.32 10.85
C GLN A 288 4.07 -1.82 10.82
N VAL A 289 4.98 -2.60 10.26
CA VAL A 289 4.98 -4.05 10.41
C VAL A 289 5.49 -4.39 11.80
N VAL A 290 4.59 -4.80 12.70
CA VAL A 290 4.89 -5.15 14.09
C VAL A 290 5.17 -6.64 14.28
N GLY A 291 4.77 -7.48 13.31
CA GLY A 291 4.98 -8.91 13.38
C GLY A 291 5.07 -9.56 11.99
N VAL A 292 5.66 -10.74 11.97
CA VAL A 292 5.77 -11.59 10.78
C VAL A 292 5.44 -13.03 11.18
N VAL A 293 4.44 -13.63 10.55
CA VAL A 293 4.04 -15.01 10.76
C VAL A 293 4.64 -15.87 9.65
N ASP A 294 5.41 -16.87 10.03
CA ASP A 294 6.03 -17.83 9.13
C ASP A 294 5.12 -19.07 9.01
N PHE A 295 4.49 -19.23 7.84
CA PHE A 295 3.63 -20.37 7.49
C PHE A 295 4.35 -21.43 6.64
N SER A 296 5.67 -21.37 6.55
CA SER A 296 6.47 -22.34 5.79
C SER A 296 6.07 -23.78 6.10
N GLY A 297 5.96 -24.58 5.05
CA GLY A 297 5.56 -25.98 5.14
C GLY A 297 4.07 -26.25 4.92
N LEU A 298 3.20 -25.23 4.82
CA LEU A 298 1.80 -25.44 4.43
C LEU A 298 1.66 -25.81 2.95
N LYS A 299 2.39 -25.15 2.06
CA LYS A 299 2.38 -25.45 0.62
C LYS A 299 2.85 -26.86 0.30
N GLU A 300 3.66 -27.45 1.16
CA GLU A 300 4.11 -28.84 1.01
C GLU A 300 2.99 -29.87 1.30
N LYS A 301 1.94 -29.45 2.01
CA LYS A 301 0.80 -30.30 2.39
C LYS A 301 -0.34 -30.30 1.37
N VAL A 302 -0.28 -29.45 0.35
CA VAL A 302 -1.27 -29.41 -0.74
C VAL A 302 -0.86 -30.31 -1.89
N THR A 303 -1.84 -30.75 -2.68
CA THR A 303 -1.57 -31.59 -3.85
C THR A 303 -0.84 -30.78 -4.91
N LYS A 304 0.32 -31.26 -5.34
CA LYS A 304 1.14 -30.60 -6.37
C LYS A 304 0.49 -30.76 -7.76
N HIS A 305 0.36 -29.68 -8.47
CA HIS A 305 -0.07 -29.62 -9.88
C HIS A 305 0.49 -28.38 -10.58
N ASN A 306 0.40 -28.35 -11.90
CA ASN A 306 1.06 -27.33 -12.73
C ASN A 306 0.56 -25.89 -12.51
N GLN A 307 -0.66 -25.72 -11.98
CA GLN A 307 -1.26 -24.42 -11.72
C GLN A 307 -1.07 -23.94 -10.28
N LEU A 308 -0.47 -24.77 -9.40
CA LEU A 308 -0.28 -24.45 -7.97
C LEU A 308 0.50 -23.14 -7.83
N ASP A 309 -0.10 -22.14 -7.20
CA ASP A 309 0.45 -20.79 -7.11
C ASP A 309 0.73 -20.38 -5.65
N VAL A 310 0.79 -19.10 -5.36
CA VAL A 310 1.23 -18.55 -4.08
C VAL A 310 0.22 -18.77 -2.95
N PHE A 311 0.73 -18.73 -1.74
CA PHE A 311 -0.03 -18.59 -0.51
C PHE A 311 -0.79 -17.26 -0.51
N ASN A 312 -2.12 -17.30 -0.46
CA ASN A 312 -3.00 -16.13 -0.43
C ASN A 312 -4.39 -16.51 0.05
N GLY A 313 -4.91 -15.76 1.00
CA GLY A 313 -6.17 -15.99 1.68
C GLY A 313 -5.93 -16.24 3.17
N ILE A 314 -6.40 -15.32 4.02
CA ILE A 314 -6.39 -15.42 5.47
C ILE A 314 -7.71 -14.88 6.02
N ALA A 315 -8.42 -15.68 6.82
CA ALA A 315 -9.67 -15.33 7.46
C ALA A 315 -9.65 -15.70 8.94
N TYR A 316 -10.23 -14.89 9.79
CA TYR A 316 -10.32 -15.15 11.22
C TYR A 316 -11.72 -15.63 11.61
N HIS A 317 -11.79 -16.76 12.33
CA HIS A 317 -13.07 -17.27 12.85
C HIS A 317 -13.22 -16.82 14.32
N PRO A 318 -14.11 -15.86 14.63
CA PRO A 318 -14.15 -15.22 15.95
C PRO A 318 -14.54 -16.18 17.08
N GLU A 319 -15.48 -17.09 16.87
CA GLU A 319 -15.90 -18.06 17.89
C GLU A 319 -14.82 -19.12 18.18
N ARG A 320 -14.08 -19.53 17.15
CA ARG A 320 -12.98 -20.52 17.29
C ARG A 320 -11.68 -19.89 17.74
N ARG A 321 -11.52 -18.57 17.54
CA ARG A 321 -10.32 -17.79 17.80
C ARG A 321 -9.10 -18.35 17.07
N THR A 322 -9.33 -18.81 15.83
CA THR A 322 -8.31 -19.39 14.94
C THR A 322 -8.36 -18.72 13.58
N PHE A 323 -7.24 -18.80 12.88
CA PHE A 323 -7.14 -18.34 11.49
C PHE A 323 -7.34 -19.50 10.52
N PHE A 324 -7.91 -19.19 9.37
CA PHE A 324 -8.04 -20.10 8.24
C PHE A 324 -7.23 -19.53 7.09
N VAL A 325 -6.34 -20.35 6.53
CA VAL A 325 -5.42 -19.91 5.49
C VAL A 325 -5.38 -20.88 4.33
N THR A 326 -5.21 -20.35 3.11
CA THR A 326 -5.13 -21.14 1.88
C THR A 326 -4.17 -20.52 0.89
N GLY A 327 -4.24 -20.89 -0.38
CA GLY A 327 -3.46 -20.30 -1.47
C GLY A 327 -4.18 -20.44 -2.82
N LYS A 328 -3.69 -19.72 -3.81
CA LYS A 328 -4.19 -19.75 -5.17
C LYS A 328 -4.04 -21.13 -5.77
N TYR A 329 -5.18 -21.74 -6.16
CA TYR A 329 -5.25 -23.13 -6.66
C TYR A 329 -4.83 -24.19 -5.64
N TRP A 330 -4.93 -23.90 -4.33
CA TRP A 330 -4.70 -24.90 -3.30
C TRP A 330 -5.95 -25.76 -3.08
N ASP A 331 -5.76 -27.06 -2.87
CA ASP A 331 -6.84 -28.03 -2.57
C ASP A 331 -7.12 -28.17 -1.07
N LYS A 332 -6.47 -27.35 -0.24
CA LYS A 332 -6.57 -27.38 1.22
C LYS A 332 -6.81 -25.99 1.80
N LEU A 333 -7.67 -25.93 2.79
CA LEU A 333 -7.87 -24.83 3.72
C LEU A 333 -7.35 -25.29 5.10
N PHE A 334 -6.44 -24.53 5.68
CA PHE A 334 -5.80 -24.87 6.94
C PHE A 334 -6.33 -24.00 8.07
N GLU A 335 -6.85 -24.63 9.14
CA GLU A 335 -7.15 -23.94 10.39
C GLU A 335 -5.91 -23.94 11.27
N VAL A 336 -5.47 -22.76 11.72
CA VAL A 336 -4.22 -22.56 12.43
C VAL A 336 -4.40 -21.63 13.63
N GLN A 337 -3.57 -21.84 14.64
CA GLN A 337 -3.35 -20.89 15.73
C GLN A 337 -1.99 -20.24 15.55
N ILE A 338 -1.95 -18.90 15.56
CA ILE A 338 -0.71 -18.13 15.49
C ILE A 338 -0.07 -18.07 16.87
N LEU A 339 1.24 -18.38 16.95
CA LEU A 339 2.00 -18.46 18.20
C LEU A 339 3.22 -17.54 18.11
N LYS A 340 3.39 -16.65 19.09
CA LYS A 340 4.59 -15.82 19.19
C LYS A 340 5.80 -16.73 19.49
N LYS A 341 6.86 -16.62 18.67
CA LYS A 341 8.13 -17.30 18.97
C LYS A 341 8.78 -16.60 20.16
N VAL A 342 8.94 -17.29 21.26
CA VAL A 342 9.72 -16.79 22.39
C VAL A 342 11.17 -16.72 21.92
N LYS A 343 11.82 -15.54 22.02
CA LYS A 343 13.27 -15.46 21.82
C LYS A 343 13.91 -16.39 22.86
N ALA A 344 14.67 -17.39 22.40
CA ALA A 344 15.55 -18.13 23.31
C ALA A 344 16.48 -17.06 23.96
N ASN A 345 16.46 -16.98 25.28
CA ASN A 345 17.43 -16.14 25.99
C ASN A 345 18.83 -16.70 25.62
N GLU A 346 19.63 -15.88 24.90
CA GLU A 346 21.06 -16.12 24.71
C GLU A 346 21.79 -15.94 26.05
#